data_1fdc04f4524ea7a031594be67a6994b4
#
_entry.id   1fdc04f4524ea7a031594be67a6994b4
#
_cell.length_a   1.000
_cell.length_b   1.000
_cell.length_c   1.000
_cell.angle_alpha   90.00
_cell.angle_beta   90.00
_cell.angle_gamma   90.00
#
_symmetry.space_group_name_H-M   'P 1'
#
loop_
_entity.id
_entity.type
_entity.pdbx_description
1 polymer ?
#
loop_
_entity_poly.entity_id
_entity_poly.type
_entity_poly.pdbx_seq_one_letter_code
_entity_poly.pdbx_strand_id
1 'polypeptide(L)'
;MNKIEEILKKINITIPNPPKPVGNYAAFSRYEKLIFISGQLPITTDGKIITGKVMKEVSLEQAQKAAEISILNALGQLKIACNSDLNKVKSCIRISGYVNCLDNFSDHAKVINGASDLIAKIFSVNLHSRIAIGCNSLPLNACVEIESIFEIN
;
A
#
# COMPACT_ATOMS: atom_id res chain seq x y z
N MET A 1 19.22 -7.59 -14.81
CA MET A 1 18.24 -6.82 -14.00
C MET A 1 17.38 -7.82 -13.28
N ASN A 2 17.38 -7.82 -11.94
CA ASN A 2 16.55 -8.79 -11.20
C ASN A 2 15.08 -8.47 -11.45
N LYS A 3 14.34 -9.47 -11.87
CA LYS A 3 12.89 -9.34 -12.07
C LYS A 3 12.19 -9.14 -10.73
N ILE A 4 11.15 -8.34 -10.70
CA ILE A 4 10.38 -8.04 -9.47
C ILE A 4 9.93 -9.33 -8.77
N GLU A 5 9.47 -10.31 -9.53
CA GLU A 5 9.03 -11.60 -8.97
C GLU A 5 10.17 -12.37 -8.30
N GLU A 6 11.40 -12.28 -8.82
CA GLU A 6 12.59 -12.86 -8.17
C GLU A 6 12.93 -12.15 -6.86
N ILE A 7 12.79 -10.81 -6.83
CA ILE A 7 12.99 -10.02 -5.61
C ILE A 7 11.96 -10.42 -4.56
N LEU A 8 10.67 -10.47 -4.92
CA LEU A 8 9.59 -10.89 -4.03
C LEU A 8 9.84 -12.28 -3.44
N LYS A 9 10.28 -13.22 -4.28
CA LYS A 9 10.64 -14.56 -3.82
C LYS A 9 11.83 -14.56 -2.83
N LYS A 10 12.87 -13.75 -3.12
CA LYS A 10 14.04 -13.63 -2.22
C LYS A 10 13.69 -13.06 -0.85
N ILE A 11 12.76 -12.10 -0.79
CA ILE A 11 12.30 -11.49 0.46
C ILE A 11 11.12 -12.24 1.08
N ASN A 12 10.75 -13.41 0.53
CA ASN A 12 9.66 -14.26 0.99
C ASN A 12 8.29 -13.55 1.05
N ILE A 13 7.99 -12.73 0.04
CA ILE A 13 6.72 -12.02 -0.09
C ILE A 13 5.89 -12.64 -1.21
N THR A 14 4.63 -12.93 -0.89
CA THR A 14 3.61 -13.34 -1.86
C THR A 14 2.61 -12.20 -2.05
N ILE A 15 2.41 -11.78 -3.30
CA ILE A 15 1.39 -10.78 -3.62
C ILE A 15 0.00 -11.41 -3.47
N PRO A 16 -0.87 -10.82 -2.64
CA PRO A 16 -2.21 -11.37 -2.43
C PRO A 16 -3.12 -11.13 -3.64
N ASN A 17 -4.20 -11.89 -3.73
CA ASN A 17 -5.35 -11.48 -4.52
C ASN A 17 -6.01 -10.30 -3.81
N PRO A 18 -6.06 -9.11 -4.42
CA PRO A 18 -6.51 -7.93 -3.72
C PRO A 18 -8.03 -7.95 -3.53
N PRO A 19 -8.55 -7.26 -2.49
CA PRO A 19 -9.98 -7.11 -2.30
C PRO A 19 -10.61 -6.33 -3.46
N LYS A 20 -11.89 -6.59 -3.72
CA LYS A 20 -12.67 -5.81 -4.69
C LYS A 20 -12.97 -4.41 -4.15
N PRO A 21 -13.12 -3.40 -5.02
CA PRO A 21 -13.56 -2.06 -4.60
C PRO A 21 -14.88 -2.10 -3.82
N VAL A 22 -14.96 -1.28 -2.76
CA VAL A 22 -16.14 -1.17 -1.87
C VAL A 22 -17.00 0.02 -2.30
N GLY A 23 -17.24 0.20 -3.59
CA GLY A 23 -18.02 1.33 -4.08
C GLY A 23 -18.06 1.41 -5.59
N ASN A 24 -18.65 2.48 -6.10
CA ASN A 24 -18.78 2.72 -7.53
C ASN A 24 -17.54 3.43 -8.08
N TYR A 25 -16.41 2.73 -8.08
CA TYR A 25 -15.13 3.20 -8.66
C TYR A 25 -14.27 2.01 -9.09
N ALA A 26 -13.27 2.28 -9.93
CA ALA A 26 -12.31 1.27 -10.36
C ALA A 26 -11.18 1.09 -9.32
N ALA A 27 -10.69 -0.14 -9.17
CA ALA A 27 -9.54 -0.43 -8.30
C ALA A 27 -8.27 0.28 -8.74
N PHE A 28 -8.15 0.57 -10.03
CA PHE A 28 -7.07 1.35 -10.62
C PHE A 28 -7.55 2.05 -11.88
N SER A 29 -6.83 3.11 -12.25
CA SER A 29 -6.97 3.76 -13.55
C SER A 29 -5.60 3.90 -14.20
N ARG A 30 -5.59 4.06 -15.54
CA ARG A 30 -4.36 4.20 -16.30
C ARG A 30 -4.38 5.47 -17.13
N TYR A 31 -3.27 6.18 -17.11
CA TYR A 31 -2.99 7.25 -18.05
C TYR A 31 -1.57 7.06 -18.60
N GLU A 32 -1.46 6.81 -19.90
CA GLU A 32 -0.19 6.49 -20.59
C GLU A 32 0.57 5.36 -19.86
N LYS A 33 1.71 5.68 -19.27
CA LYS A 33 2.57 4.75 -18.52
C LYS A 33 2.34 4.79 -17.00
N LEU A 34 1.37 5.55 -16.52
CA LEU A 34 1.05 5.65 -15.12
C LEU A 34 -0.17 4.81 -14.75
N ILE A 35 -0.05 4.06 -13.67
CA ILE A 35 -1.14 3.33 -13.03
C ILE A 35 -1.41 3.98 -11.68
N PHE A 36 -2.65 4.45 -11.52
CA PHE A 36 -3.16 5.04 -10.29
C PHE A 36 -3.95 3.97 -9.54
N ILE A 37 -3.46 3.55 -8.38
CA ILE A 37 -4.12 2.55 -7.55
C ILE A 37 -5.00 3.28 -6.53
N SER A 38 -6.29 2.96 -6.51
CA SER A 38 -7.24 3.47 -5.53
C SER A 38 -6.84 3.11 -4.10
N GLY A 39 -7.31 3.85 -3.10
CA GLY A 39 -7.02 3.63 -1.69
C GLY A 39 -7.23 2.16 -1.28
N GLN A 40 -6.22 1.59 -0.65
CA GLN A 40 -6.20 0.22 -0.16
C GLN A 40 -6.20 0.21 1.36
N LEU A 41 -7.13 -0.53 1.93
CA LEU A 41 -7.25 -0.78 3.35
C LEU A 41 -6.38 -1.98 3.77
N PRO A 42 -6.05 -2.12 5.07
CA PRO A 42 -5.26 -3.24 5.58
C PRO A 42 -6.13 -4.50 5.75
N ILE A 43 -6.62 -5.00 4.62
CA ILE A 43 -7.43 -6.22 4.55
C ILE A 43 -6.49 -7.41 4.36
N THR A 44 -6.51 -8.31 5.33
CA THR A 44 -5.72 -9.53 5.32
C THR A 44 -6.28 -10.57 4.34
N THR A 45 -5.52 -11.60 4.04
CA THR A 45 -5.92 -12.65 3.08
C THR A 45 -7.15 -13.46 3.55
N ASP A 46 -7.43 -13.48 4.86
CA ASP A 46 -8.64 -14.08 5.43
C ASP A 46 -9.83 -13.09 5.51
N GLY A 47 -9.68 -11.90 4.92
CA GLY A 47 -10.74 -10.90 4.80
C GLY A 47 -10.97 -10.01 6.02
N LYS A 48 -10.12 -10.10 7.04
CA LYS A 48 -10.19 -9.23 8.22
C LYS A 48 -9.54 -7.89 7.95
N ILE A 49 -10.07 -6.83 8.55
CA ILE A 49 -9.50 -5.48 8.50
C ILE A 49 -8.85 -5.16 9.84
N ILE A 50 -7.65 -4.57 9.82
CA ILE A 50 -7.04 -4.02 11.03
C ILE A 50 -7.66 -2.65 11.29
N THR A 51 -8.46 -2.56 12.35
CA THR A 51 -9.31 -1.41 12.66
C THR A 51 -8.90 -0.72 13.95
N GLY A 52 -9.25 0.56 14.06
CA GLY A 52 -9.06 1.37 15.26
C GLY A 52 -8.04 2.50 15.09
N LYS A 53 -7.98 3.38 16.08
CA LYS A 53 -7.03 4.49 16.10
C LYS A 53 -5.66 4.03 16.56
N VAL A 54 -4.64 4.45 15.81
CA VAL A 54 -3.25 4.16 16.15
C VAL A 54 -2.88 4.82 17.48
N MET A 55 -2.20 4.07 18.33
CA MET A 55 -1.83 4.38 19.71
C MET A 55 -3.00 4.46 20.70
N LYS A 56 -4.20 4.09 20.26
CA LYS A 56 -5.35 3.89 21.17
C LYS A 56 -5.79 2.43 21.15
N GLU A 57 -6.27 1.92 20.01
CA GLU A 57 -6.67 0.51 19.85
C GLU A 57 -5.60 -0.30 19.10
N VAL A 58 -4.75 0.36 18.32
CA VAL A 58 -3.72 -0.26 17.47
C VAL A 58 -2.35 0.26 17.88
N SER A 59 -1.39 -0.64 18.12
CA SER A 59 0.00 -0.25 18.41
C SER A 59 0.70 0.29 17.16
N LEU A 60 1.83 0.99 17.35
CA LEU A 60 2.67 1.46 16.25
C LEU A 60 3.11 0.30 15.33
N GLU A 61 3.53 -0.81 15.93
CA GLU A 61 3.98 -2.01 15.20
C GLU A 61 2.83 -2.63 14.39
N GLN A 62 1.64 -2.76 14.98
CA GLN A 62 0.45 -3.23 14.26
C GLN A 62 0.06 -2.30 13.11
N ALA A 63 0.18 -0.99 13.30
CA ALA A 63 -0.09 0.01 12.26
C ALA A 63 0.93 -0.06 11.12
N GLN A 64 2.21 -0.28 11.40
CA GLN A 64 3.24 -0.53 10.39
C GLN A 64 2.92 -1.80 9.57
N LYS A 65 2.52 -2.87 10.24
CA LYS A 65 2.09 -4.10 9.56
C LYS A 65 0.84 -3.87 8.72
N ALA A 66 -0.10 -3.08 9.20
CA ALA A 66 -1.28 -2.67 8.43
C ALA A 66 -0.90 -1.90 7.17
N ALA A 67 0.05 -0.97 7.25
CA ALA A 67 0.56 -0.24 6.08
C ALA A 67 1.24 -1.18 5.07
N GLU A 68 2.00 -2.18 5.52
CA GLU A 68 2.56 -3.23 4.68
C GLU A 68 1.46 -4.04 3.96
N ILE A 69 0.42 -4.43 4.68
CA ILE A 69 -0.73 -5.16 4.09
C ILE A 69 -1.43 -4.30 3.04
N SER A 70 -1.67 -3.02 3.33
CA SER A 70 -2.31 -2.10 2.39
C SER A 70 -1.51 -1.95 1.09
N ILE A 71 -0.18 -1.79 1.16
CA ILE A 71 0.65 -1.71 -0.05
C ILE A 71 0.76 -3.04 -0.79
N LEU A 72 0.69 -4.17 -0.09
CA LEU A 72 0.61 -5.50 -0.73
C LEU A 72 -0.70 -5.65 -1.52
N ASN A 73 -1.82 -5.16 -0.99
CA ASN A 73 -3.08 -5.11 -1.72
C ASN A 73 -2.98 -4.20 -2.95
N ALA A 74 -2.29 -3.06 -2.85
CA ALA A 74 -2.01 -2.19 -3.99
C ALA A 74 -1.16 -2.90 -5.07
N LEU A 75 -0.13 -3.65 -4.68
CA LEU A 75 0.67 -4.47 -5.59
C LEU A 75 -0.17 -5.60 -6.24
N GLY A 76 -1.15 -6.13 -5.53
CA GLY A 76 -2.13 -7.06 -6.08
C GLY A 76 -2.97 -6.43 -7.20
N GLN A 77 -3.49 -5.22 -6.99
CA GLN A 77 -4.21 -4.45 -8.03
C GLN A 77 -3.29 -4.12 -9.20
N LEU A 78 -2.05 -3.70 -8.92
CA LEU A 78 -1.04 -3.43 -9.94
C LEU A 78 -0.72 -4.66 -10.80
N LYS A 79 -0.64 -5.84 -10.19
CA LYS A 79 -0.45 -7.11 -10.90
C LYS A 79 -1.59 -7.37 -11.89
N ILE A 80 -2.84 -7.10 -11.48
CA ILE A 80 -4.00 -7.20 -12.38
C ILE A 80 -3.86 -6.18 -13.52
N ALA A 81 -3.54 -4.92 -13.23
CA ALA A 81 -3.35 -3.85 -14.22
C ALA A 81 -2.26 -4.17 -15.25
N CYS A 82 -1.26 -4.96 -14.87
CA CYS A 82 -0.15 -5.41 -15.71
C CYS A 82 -0.39 -6.77 -16.39
N ASN A 83 -1.62 -7.28 -16.41
CA ASN A 83 -1.96 -8.61 -16.95
C ASN A 83 -1.11 -9.73 -16.32
N SER A 84 -1.04 -9.73 -15.00
CA SER A 84 -0.29 -10.70 -14.15
C SER A 84 1.23 -10.68 -14.30
N ASP A 85 1.81 -9.66 -14.93
CA ASP A 85 3.25 -9.53 -15.12
C ASP A 85 3.81 -8.25 -14.48
N LEU A 86 4.26 -8.34 -13.23
CA LEU A 86 4.87 -7.22 -12.50
C LEU A 86 6.22 -6.77 -13.06
N ASN A 87 6.86 -7.54 -13.95
CA ASN A 87 8.10 -7.11 -14.59
C ASN A 87 7.90 -5.94 -15.57
N LYS A 88 6.65 -5.63 -15.91
CA LYS A 88 6.28 -4.42 -16.65
C LYS A 88 6.37 -3.14 -15.80
N VAL A 89 6.41 -3.27 -14.48
CA VAL A 89 6.49 -2.14 -13.57
C VAL A 89 7.92 -1.64 -13.50
N LYS A 90 8.10 -0.36 -13.77
CA LYS A 90 9.41 0.31 -13.75
C LYS A 90 9.75 0.84 -12.37
N SER A 91 8.80 1.53 -11.73
CA SER A 91 9.01 2.17 -10.43
C SER A 91 7.70 2.49 -9.71
N CYS A 92 7.78 2.67 -8.40
CA CYS A 92 6.76 3.38 -7.64
C CYS A 92 7.06 4.88 -7.70
N ILE A 93 6.09 5.68 -8.10
CA ILE A 93 6.23 7.14 -8.22
C ILE A 93 5.85 7.82 -6.92
N ARG A 94 4.71 7.41 -6.32
CA ARG A 94 4.17 8.08 -5.14
C ARG A 94 3.39 7.11 -4.25
N ILE A 95 3.50 7.34 -2.95
CA ILE A 95 2.63 6.76 -1.92
C ILE A 95 1.97 7.90 -1.14
N SER A 96 0.64 7.85 -0.99
CA SER A 96 -0.09 8.69 -0.05
C SER A 96 -0.62 7.79 1.06
N GLY A 97 -0.16 8.02 2.29
CA GLY A 97 -0.53 7.25 3.46
C GLY A 97 -1.36 8.06 4.45
N TYR A 98 -2.48 7.51 4.86
CA TYR A 98 -3.45 8.10 5.77
C TYR A 98 -3.55 7.25 7.04
N VAL A 99 -3.37 7.87 8.19
CA VAL A 99 -3.35 7.20 9.49
C VAL A 99 -4.55 7.64 10.32
N ASN A 100 -5.38 6.69 10.70
CA ASN A 100 -6.48 6.92 11.64
C ASN A 100 -5.88 7.05 13.05
N CYS A 101 -5.83 8.25 13.60
CA CYS A 101 -5.14 8.54 14.85
C CYS A 101 -5.81 9.64 15.67
N LEU A 102 -5.34 9.83 16.88
CA LEU A 102 -5.73 10.94 17.75
C LEU A 102 -5.01 12.23 17.35
N ASP A 103 -5.54 13.37 17.80
CA ASP A 103 -5.05 14.71 17.44
C ASP A 103 -3.59 14.97 17.84
N ASN A 104 -3.11 14.33 18.89
CA ASN A 104 -1.74 14.47 19.39
C ASN A 104 -0.75 13.44 18.82
N PHE A 105 -1.18 12.57 17.90
CA PHE A 105 -0.29 11.62 17.25
C PHE A 105 0.65 12.33 16.27
N SER A 106 1.94 11.96 16.27
CA SER A 106 2.96 12.61 15.43
C SER A 106 3.88 11.63 14.68
N ASP A 107 3.71 10.33 14.88
CA ASP A 107 4.58 9.29 14.28
C ASP A 107 4.03 8.71 12.96
N HIS A 108 3.30 9.52 12.18
CA HIS A 108 2.72 9.11 10.89
C HIS A 108 3.75 8.51 9.95
N ALA A 109 4.94 9.13 9.86
CA ALA A 109 6.03 8.66 9.02
C ALA A 109 6.48 7.25 9.40
N LYS A 110 6.54 6.93 10.70
CA LYS A 110 6.90 5.59 11.18
C LYS A 110 5.87 4.54 10.78
N VAL A 111 4.58 4.88 10.84
CA VAL A 111 3.49 3.99 10.39
C VAL A 111 3.64 3.68 8.90
N ILE A 112 3.76 4.70 8.06
CA ILE A 112 3.80 4.54 6.61
C ILE A 112 5.14 3.94 6.13
N ASN A 113 6.19 3.95 6.94
CA ASN A 113 7.40 3.19 6.66
C ASN A 113 7.12 1.69 6.45
N GLY A 114 6.09 1.12 7.06
CA GLY A 114 5.67 -0.25 6.77
C GLY A 114 5.43 -0.52 5.28
N ALA A 115 4.86 0.45 4.57
CA ALA A 115 4.68 0.39 3.13
C ALA A 115 5.94 0.82 2.36
N SER A 116 6.55 1.94 2.74
CA SER A 116 7.70 2.51 2.03
C SER A 116 8.92 1.60 2.05
N ASP A 117 9.19 0.94 3.16
CA ASP A 117 10.33 0.02 3.29
C ASP A 117 10.17 -1.20 2.39
N LEU A 118 8.95 -1.73 2.25
CA LEU A 118 8.68 -2.81 1.32
C LEU A 118 8.88 -2.36 -0.14
N ILE A 119 8.34 -1.20 -0.52
CA ILE A 119 8.50 -0.63 -1.86
C ILE A 119 9.97 -0.36 -2.17
N ALA A 120 10.75 0.16 -1.23
CA ALA A 120 12.18 0.39 -1.40
C ALA A 120 12.97 -0.91 -1.61
N LYS A 121 12.56 -2.02 -0.98
CA LYS A 121 13.17 -3.34 -1.22
C LYS A 121 12.86 -3.87 -2.62
N ILE A 122 11.66 -3.62 -3.13
CA ILE A 122 11.22 -4.10 -4.46
C ILE A 122 11.80 -3.23 -5.57
N PHE A 123 11.76 -1.91 -5.43
CA PHE A 123 12.17 -0.92 -6.42
C PHE A 123 13.40 -0.12 -5.95
N SER A 124 14.49 -0.82 -5.68
CA SER A 124 15.70 -0.27 -5.05
C SER A 124 16.41 0.86 -5.82
N VAL A 125 16.12 1.03 -7.12
CA VAL A 125 16.81 2.00 -7.98
C VAL A 125 16.24 3.42 -7.83
N ASN A 126 14.92 3.56 -7.64
CA ASN A 126 14.24 4.85 -7.55
C ASN A 126 13.32 4.87 -6.33
N LEU A 127 13.62 5.73 -5.37
CA LEU A 127 12.74 5.97 -4.23
C LEU A 127 11.50 6.77 -4.68
N HIS A 128 10.34 6.40 -4.13
CA HIS A 128 9.09 7.10 -4.34
C HIS A 128 9.03 8.40 -3.53
N SER A 129 8.25 9.37 -4.01
CA SER A 129 7.77 10.48 -3.19
C SER A 129 6.61 10.03 -2.30
N ARG A 130 6.35 10.69 -1.18
CA ARG A 130 5.21 10.34 -0.34
C ARG A 130 4.66 11.51 0.46
N ILE A 131 3.45 11.30 0.98
CA ILE A 131 2.90 12.02 2.12
C ILE A 131 2.42 11.00 3.16
N ALA A 132 2.54 11.34 4.45
CA ALA A 132 2.02 10.57 5.57
C ALA A 132 1.30 11.54 6.52
N ILE A 133 -0.01 11.44 6.62
CA ILE A 133 -0.86 12.36 7.38
C ILE A 133 -1.86 11.62 8.26
N GLY A 134 -2.34 12.31 9.29
CA GLY A 134 -3.41 11.82 10.16
C GLY A 134 -4.78 12.16 9.63
N CYS A 135 -5.72 11.28 9.90
CA CYS A 135 -7.15 11.46 9.63
C CYS A 135 -7.94 11.20 10.90
N ASN A 136 -9.05 11.94 11.05
CA ASN A 136 -9.97 11.71 12.16
C ASN A 136 -10.69 10.35 12.07
N SER A 137 -10.94 9.88 10.85
CA SER A 137 -11.56 8.58 10.59
C SER A 137 -11.18 8.08 9.19
N LEU A 138 -11.24 6.77 9.00
CA LEU A 138 -11.06 6.11 7.71
C LEU A 138 -12.22 5.15 7.43
N PRO A 139 -12.46 4.79 6.16
CA PRO A 139 -13.51 3.83 5.81
C PRO A 139 -13.40 2.54 6.60
N LEU A 140 -14.53 1.98 7.01
CA LEU A 140 -14.64 0.75 7.79
C LEU A 140 -13.81 0.76 9.10
N ASN A 141 -13.54 1.95 9.64
CA ASN A 141 -12.69 2.15 10.82
C ASN A 141 -11.27 1.58 10.65
N ALA A 142 -10.78 1.48 9.41
CA ALA A 142 -9.41 1.02 9.16
C ALA A 142 -8.39 1.91 9.90
N CYS A 143 -7.28 1.32 10.34
CA CYS A 143 -6.24 2.09 11.04
C CYS A 143 -5.33 2.87 10.08
N VAL A 144 -5.21 2.42 8.85
CA VAL A 144 -4.47 3.09 7.77
C VAL A 144 -5.18 2.91 6.44
N GLU A 145 -4.88 3.80 5.49
CA GLU A 145 -5.24 3.65 4.09
C GLU A 145 -4.09 4.14 3.22
N ILE A 146 -3.85 3.48 2.09
CA ILE A 146 -2.76 3.84 1.17
C ILE A 146 -3.26 3.87 -0.26
N GLU A 147 -3.04 4.99 -0.94
CA GLU A 147 -3.10 5.08 -2.40
C GLU A 147 -1.70 5.15 -2.98
N SER A 148 -1.52 4.79 -4.24
CA SER A 148 -0.20 4.75 -4.87
C SER A 148 -0.26 4.96 -6.38
N ILE A 149 0.87 5.43 -6.93
CA ILE A 149 1.05 5.64 -8.36
C ILE A 149 2.31 4.90 -8.78
N PHE A 150 2.20 4.12 -9.85
CA PHE A 150 3.31 3.36 -10.43
C PHE A 150 3.53 3.73 -11.89
N GLU A 151 4.79 3.65 -12.34
CA GLU A 151 5.19 3.76 -13.73
C GLU A 151 5.42 2.36 -14.31
N ILE A 152 4.93 2.14 -15.53
CA ILE A 152 5.18 0.93 -16.31
C ILE A 152 6.02 1.24 -17.54
N ASN A 153 6.66 0.21 -18.12
CA ASN A 153 7.47 0.32 -19.33
C ASN A 153 6.67 0.71 -20.58
#